data_8c3834eaf54f7eedcc860020b656f88a
#
_entry.id   8c3834eaf54f7eedcc860020b656f88a
#
_cell.length_a   1.000
_cell.length_b   1.000
_cell.length_c   1.000
_cell.angle_alpha   90.00
_cell.angle_beta   90.00
_cell.angle_gamma   90.00
#
_symmetry.space_group_name_H-M   'P 1'
#
loop_
_entity.id
_entity.type
_entity.pdbx_description
1 polymer ?
#
loop_
_entity_poly.entity_id
_entity_poly.type
_entity_poly.pdbx_seq_one_letter_code
_entity_poly.pdbx_strand_id
1 'polypeptide(L)'
;MKNVKKIISLLTVLCILLTVSVFAGCADNSTSSTDSTAPAVSSDTAAVSSEDAKITITVTVINGESKKDFTIKTSADNLADALLEEGLADGTTDTYGLFITTVDGYTADYDKNGEWWGIKDGEGNDLMTGASSTEIKDGDSFQLVLSK
;
A
#
# COMPACT_ATOMS: atom_id res chain seq x y z
N MET A 1 -31.75 5.69 9.59
CA MET A 1 -30.30 5.42 9.48
C MET A 1 -29.46 5.89 10.67
N LYS A 2 -30.04 6.41 11.76
CA LYS A 2 -29.27 6.87 12.95
C LYS A 2 -28.86 5.76 13.94
N ASN A 3 -29.41 4.55 13.83
CA ASN A 3 -29.21 3.49 14.82
C ASN A 3 -28.12 2.47 14.47
N VAL A 4 -27.67 2.42 13.21
CA VAL A 4 -26.64 1.48 12.76
C VAL A 4 -25.25 1.88 13.27
N LYS A 5 -24.96 3.19 13.37
CA LYS A 5 -23.67 3.68 13.87
C LYS A 5 -23.41 3.39 15.35
N LYS A 6 -24.49 3.28 16.17
CA LYS A 6 -24.37 2.97 17.60
C LYS A 6 -24.13 1.49 17.87
N ILE A 7 -24.57 0.61 16.97
CA ILE A 7 -24.40 -0.85 17.11
C ILE A 7 -22.98 -1.26 16.76
N ILE A 8 -22.36 -0.62 15.76
CA ILE A 8 -20.96 -0.88 15.35
C ILE A 8 -19.99 -0.45 16.45
N SER A 9 -20.24 0.67 17.13
CA SER A 9 -19.38 1.16 18.23
C SER A 9 -19.42 0.27 19.48
N LEU A 10 -20.50 -0.50 19.69
CA LEU A 10 -20.62 -1.38 20.86
C LEU A 10 -19.91 -2.73 20.64
N LEU A 11 -19.80 -3.18 19.39
CA LEU A 11 -19.16 -4.46 19.04
C LEU A 11 -17.63 -4.39 19.11
N THR A 12 -17.04 -3.22 18.87
CA THR A 12 -15.58 -3.04 18.92
C THR A 12 -15.00 -3.01 20.34
N VAL A 13 -15.79 -2.66 21.34
CA VAL A 13 -15.34 -2.61 22.74
C VAL A 13 -15.29 -4.01 23.38
N LEU A 14 -16.06 -4.97 22.88
CA LEU A 14 -16.14 -6.31 23.46
C LEU A 14 -14.99 -7.25 23.02
N CYS A 15 -14.28 -6.94 21.93
CA CYS A 15 -13.19 -7.79 21.43
C CYS A 15 -11.80 -7.55 22.05
N ILE A 16 -11.63 -6.52 22.89
CA ILE A 16 -10.31 -6.12 23.42
C ILE A 16 -9.93 -6.84 24.73
N LEU A 17 -10.82 -7.63 25.32
CA LEU A 17 -10.62 -8.20 26.67
C LEU A 17 -10.12 -9.64 26.74
N LEU A 18 -9.69 -10.28 25.65
CA LEU A 18 -9.36 -11.71 25.65
C LEU A 18 -8.07 -12.09 24.94
N THR A 19 -6.94 -11.42 25.17
CA THR A 19 -5.64 -12.02 24.82
C THR A 19 -4.52 -11.54 25.73
N VAL A 20 -4.44 -12.12 26.93
CA VAL A 20 -3.19 -12.21 27.68
C VAL A 20 -2.77 -13.68 27.64
N SER A 21 -1.75 -14.03 26.87
CA SER A 21 -1.06 -15.31 26.98
C SER A 21 0.45 -15.07 26.98
N VAL A 22 1.00 -15.34 28.13
CA VAL A 22 2.41 -15.36 28.50
C VAL A 22 3.10 -16.54 27.81
N PHE A 23 4.22 -16.30 27.14
CA PHE A 23 5.22 -17.33 26.87
C PHE A 23 6.58 -16.87 27.37
N ALA A 24 6.93 -17.40 28.54
CA ALA A 24 8.30 -17.44 29.02
C ALA A 24 8.88 -18.83 28.66
N GLY A 25 10.11 -18.89 28.21
CA GLY A 25 10.82 -20.13 27.96
C GLY A 25 12.27 -19.86 27.58
N CYS A 26 13.13 -19.75 28.60
CA CYS A 26 14.58 -19.79 28.51
C CYS A 26 15.06 -21.26 28.41
N ALA A 27 16.23 -21.50 27.80
CA ALA A 27 17.42 -22.13 28.42
C ALA A 27 18.37 -22.62 27.35
N ASP A 28 19.53 -22.04 27.33
CA ASP A 28 20.90 -22.55 27.51
C ASP A 28 21.18 -24.03 27.18
N ASN A 29 22.19 -24.28 26.40
CA ASN A 29 23.45 -24.81 26.91
C ASN A 29 24.56 -24.85 25.85
N SER A 30 25.73 -24.46 26.32
CA SER A 30 27.07 -24.48 25.72
C SER A 30 27.59 -25.89 25.46
N THR A 31 28.53 -26.07 24.52
CA THR A 31 29.93 -26.39 24.79
C THR A 31 30.64 -27.04 23.59
N SER A 32 31.61 -26.30 23.07
CA SER A 32 33.04 -26.66 22.82
C SER A 32 33.40 -27.87 21.94
N SER A 33 34.11 -27.70 20.88
CA SER A 33 35.55 -27.84 20.67
C SER A 33 35.93 -28.32 19.26
N THR A 34 36.80 -27.54 18.63
CA THR A 34 38.08 -27.86 17.94
C THR A 34 38.07 -28.75 16.69
N ASP A 35 38.50 -28.27 15.59
CA ASP A 35 39.80 -28.25 14.90
C ASP A 35 39.70 -28.37 13.37
N SER A 36 40.35 -27.46 12.73
CA SER A 36 41.21 -27.53 11.54
C SER A 36 40.68 -27.91 10.16
N THR A 37 40.92 -27.01 9.27
CA THR A 37 41.48 -27.08 7.91
C THR A 37 40.56 -26.55 6.80
N ALA A 38 40.90 -25.34 6.28
CA ALA A 38 40.48 -24.75 4.99
C ALA A 38 41.21 -25.47 3.83
N PRO A 39 40.94 -25.13 2.52
CA PRO A 39 39.95 -24.25 1.93
C PRO A 39 39.21 -24.89 0.74
N ALA A 40 38.03 -24.41 0.42
CA ALA A 40 37.54 -24.51 -0.95
C ALA A 40 36.52 -23.38 -1.19
N VAL A 41 36.84 -22.57 -2.17
CA VAL A 41 36.04 -21.58 -2.82
C VAL A 41 34.71 -22.20 -3.22
N SER A 42 33.63 -21.70 -2.68
CA SER A 42 32.30 -21.91 -3.24
C SER A 42 31.50 -20.64 -3.05
N SER A 43 31.11 -20.11 -4.18
CA SER A 43 30.18 -19.03 -4.41
C SER A 43 29.10 -18.95 -3.33
N ASP A 44 29.23 -17.97 -2.49
CA ASP A 44 28.20 -17.56 -1.57
C ASP A 44 27.12 -16.84 -2.39
N THR A 45 26.18 -17.62 -2.89
CA THR A 45 24.89 -17.07 -3.24
C THR A 45 24.20 -16.82 -1.90
N ALA A 46 24.48 -15.67 -1.32
CA ALA A 46 23.66 -15.12 -0.28
C ALA A 46 22.24 -15.06 -0.84
N ALA A 47 21.40 -16.01 -0.42
CA ALA A 47 19.97 -15.82 -0.43
C ALA A 47 19.73 -14.61 0.49
N VAL A 48 19.71 -13.44 -0.10
CA VAL A 48 19.11 -12.26 0.50
C VAL A 48 17.65 -12.65 0.68
N SER A 49 17.31 -13.05 1.89
CA SER A 49 15.95 -12.97 2.39
C SER A 49 15.59 -11.49 2.26
N SER A 50 14.93 -11.14 1.16
CA SER A 50 14.23 -9.89 1.03
C SER A 50 13.14 -9.92 2.10
N GLU A 51 13.41 -9.39 3.27
CA GLU A 51 12.36 -8.70 4.00
C GLU A 51 11.92 -7.63 3.02
N ASP A 52 10.69 -7.75 2.52
CA ASP A 52 10.10 -6.83 1.55
C ASP A 52 10.27 -5.41 2.07
N ALA A 53 11.25 -4.70 1.52
CA ALA A 53 11.57 -3.35 1.92
C ALA A 53 10.38 -2.49 1.48
N LYS A 54 9.44 -2.23 2.40
CA LYS A 54 8.28 -1.39 2.15
C LYS A 54 8.75 0.02 1.92
N ILE A 55 8.39 0.54 0.76
CA ILE A 55 8.51 1.96 0.44
C ILE A 55 7.31 2.73 0.98
N THR A 56 7.47 4.03 1.15
CA THR A 56 6.42 4.95 1.59
C THR A 56 6.19 5.99 0.51
N ILE A 57 4.97 6.08 0.01
CA ILE A 57 4.56 7.12 -0.93
C ILE A 57 3.45 7.98 -0.33
N THR A 58 3.28 9.19 -0.85
CA THR A 58 2.18 10.09 -0.49
C THR A 58 1.24 10.24 -1.67
N VAL A 59 -0.07 10.05 -1.44
CA VAL A 59 -1.09 10.25 -2.46
C VAL A 59 -2.09 11.31 -1.96
N THR A 60 -2.21 12.40 -2.69
CA THR A 60 -3.20 13.44 -2.43
C THR A 60 -4.43 13.20 -3.31
N VAL A 61 -5.59 13.05 -2.70
CA VAL A 61 -6.89 12.97 -3.41
C VAL A 61 -7.54 14.34 -3.42
N ILE A 62 -7.88 14.82 -4.62
CA ILE A 62 -8.52 16.12 -4.84
C ILE A 62 -9.87 15.90 -5.51
N ASN A 63 -10.95 16.23 -4.80
CA ASN A 63 -12.33 16.17 -5.30
C ASN A 63 -12.99 17.54 -5.09
N GLY A 64 -13.01 18.35 -6.13
CA GLY A 64 -13.45 19.74 -6.05
C GLY A 64 -12.59 20.54 -5.06
N GLU A 65 -13.21 21.09 -4.02
CA GLU A 65 -12.49 21.83 -2.96
C GLU A 65 -11.92 20.92 -1.86
N SER A 66 -12.28 19.64 -1.86
CA SER A 66 -11.79 18.68 -0.87
C SER A 66 -10.40 18.19 -1.27
N LYS A 67 -9.45 18.27 -0.34
CA LYS A 67 -8.09 17.74 -0.47
C LYS A 67 -7.76 16.86 0.74
N LYS A 68 -7.32 15.62 0.48
CA LYS A 68 -6.90 14.66 1.50
C LYS A 68 -5.57 14.04 1.12
N ASP A 69 -4.68 13.91 2.08
CA ASP A 69 -3.38 13.25 1.90
C ASP A 69 -3.40 11.86 2.55
N PHE A 70 -2.91 10.87 1.82
CA PHE A 70 -2.77 9.48 2.24
C PHE A 70 -1.31 9.08 2.20
N THR A 71 -0.82 8.44 3.26
CA THR A 71 0.52 7.87 3.30
C THR A 71 0.39 6.36 3.14
N ILE A 72 0.89 5.83 2.03
CA ILE A 72 0.81 4.41 1.66
C ILE A 72 2.17 3.76 1.90
N LYS A 73 2.17 2.64 2.63
CA LYS A 73 3.35 1.78 2.81
C LYS A 73 3.13 0.50 2.04
N THR A 74 3.90 0.30 0.98
CA THR A 74 3.71 -0.81 0.06
C THR A 74 5.03 -1.45 -0.36
N SER A 75 4.98 -2.69 -0.82
CA SER A 75 6.04 -3.39 -1.55
C SER A 75 5.74 -3.49 -3.05
N ALA A 76 4.69 -2.82 -3.52
CA ALA A 76 4.33 -2.80 -4.93
C ALA A 76 5.39 -2.09 -5.78
N ASP A 77 5.56 -2.54 -7.03
CA ASP A 77 6.51 -1.97 -7.97
C ASP A 77 5.93 -0.77 -8.75
N ASN A 78 4.59 -0.65 -8.79
CA ASN A 78 3.90 0.39 -9.54
C ASN A 78 2.76 1.04 -8.75
N LEU A 79 2.33 2.20 -9.22
CA LEU A 79 1.31 3.01 -8.55
C LEU A 79 -0.05 2.32 -8.50
N ALA A 80 -0.44 1.58 -9.56
CA ALA A 80 -1.75 0.93 -9.60
C ALA A 80 -1.89 -0.11 -8.49
N ASP A 81 -0.88 -0.99 -8.36
CA ASP A 81 -0.90 -2.05 -7.34
C ASP A 81 -0.89 -1.44 -5.93
N ALA A 82 -0.09 -0.39 -5.69
CA ALA A 82 -0.07 0.31 -4.41
C ALA A 82 -1.44 0.91 -4.04
N LEU A 83 -2.13 1.52 -5.00
CA LEU A 83 -3.46 2.12 -4.78
C LEU A 83 -4.54 1.07 -4.53
N LEU A 84 -4.48 -0.08 -5.25
CA LEU A 84 -5.41 -1.19 -5.09
C LEU A 84 -5.19 -1.94 -3.76
N GLU A 85 -3.94 -2.21 -3.38
CA GLU A 85 -3.59 -2.86 -2.11
C GLU A 85 -4.07 -2.05 -0.90
N GLU A 86 -3.94 -0.73 -0.95
CA GLU A 86 -4.43 0.17 0.10
C GLU A 86 -5.96 0.31 0.09
N GLY A 87 -6.62 -0.07 -1.00
CA GLY A 87 -8.06 0.15 -1.20
C GLY A 87 -8.41 1.62 -1.39
N LEU A 88 -7.43 2.47 -1.76
CA LEU A 88 -7.64 3.89 -2.01
C LEU A 88 -8.28 4.13 -3.37
N ALA A 89 -7.98 3.29 -4.36
CA ALA A 89 -8.59 3.35 -5.68
C ALA A 89 -9.17 2.01 -6.10
N ASP A 90 -10.13 2.04 -7.00
CA ASP A 90 -10.74 0.88 -7.67
C ASP A 90 -11.05 1.24 -9.13
N GLY A 91 -11.19 0.22 -9.97
CA GLY A 91 -11.43 0.42 -11.40
C GLY A 91 -11.44 -0.87 -12.20
N THR A 92 -11.30 -0.73 -13.51
CA THR A 92 -11.22 -1.86 -14.44
C THR A 92 -9.82 -1.99 -15.02
N THR A 93 -9.30 -3.21 -15.06
CA THR A 93 -7.99 -3.50 -15.67
C THR A 93 -8.19 -4.10 -17.05
N ASP A 94 -7.52 -3.53 -18.04
CA ASP A 94 -7.48 -4.04 -19.41
C ASP A 94 -6.04 -4.13 -19.94
N THR A 95 -5.87 -4.25 -21.27
CA THR A 95 -4.54 -4.32 -21.91
C THR A 95 -3.69 -3.04 -21.75
N TYR A 96 -4.31 -1.95 -21.38
CA TYR A 96 -3.63 -0.65 -21.14
C TYR A 96 -3.36 -0.40 -19.66
N GLY A 97 -3.77 -1.32 -18.78
CA GLY A 97 -3.61 -1.24 -17.34
C GLY A 97 -4.87 -0.84 -16.58
N LEU A 98 -4.71 -0.32 -15.38
CA LEU A 98 -5.81 0.10 -14.51
C LEU A 98 -6.43 1.41 -14.99
N PHE A 99 -7.71 1.34 -15.34
CA PHE A 99 -8.57 2.52 -15.52
C PHE A 99 -9.29 2.83 -14.21
N ILE A 100 -8.84 3.86 -13.52
CA ILE A 100 -9.37 4.24 -12.21
C ILE A 100 -10.75 4.88 -12.37
N THR A 101 -11.76 4.28 -11.74
CA THR A 101 -13.13 4.81 -11.71
C THR A 101 -13.54 5.32 -10.34
N THR A 102 -12.98 4.77 -9.27
CA THR A 102 -13.32 5.11 -7.88
C THR A 102 -12.08 5.47 -7.09
N VAL A 103 -12.12 6.56 -6.32
CA VAL A 103 -11.06 6.98 -5.39
C VAL A 103 -11.69 7.47 -4.10
N ASP A 104 -11.15 7.04 -2.95
CA ASP A 104 -11.65 7.40 -1.60
C ASP A 104 -13.18 7.21 -1.47
N GLY A 105 -13.70 6.16 -2.14
CA GLY A 105 -15.11 5.81 -2.15
C GLY A 105 -16.01 6.66 -3.05
N TYR A 106 -15.44 7.59 -3.83
CA TYR A 106 -16.17 8.39 -4.83
C TYR A 106 -15.96 7.81 -6.23
N THR A 107 -17.04 7.41 -6.89
CA THR A 107 -17.01 6.90 -8.26
C THR A 107 -17.30 8.03 -9.25
N ALA A 108 -16.36 8.30 -10.15
CA ALA A 108 -16.53 9.20 -11.28
C ALA A 108 -17.38 8.53 -12.37
N ASP A 109 -18.30 9.27 -12.95
CA ASP A 109 -19.19 8.78 -14.03
C ASP A 109 -19.09 9.72 -15.23
N TYR A 110 -18.30 9.30 -16.22
CA TYR A 110 -18.06 10.11 -17.43
C TYR A 110 -19.33 10.29 -18.26
N ASP A 111 -20.15 9.26 -18.38
CA ASP A 111 -21.34 9.30 -19.21
C ASP A 111 -22.44 10.21 -18.65
N LYS A 112 -22.54 10.28 -17.32
CA LYS A 112 -23.56 11.12 -16.67
C LYS A 112 -23.07 12.52 -16.36
N ASN A 113 -21.83 12.64 -15.88
CA ASN A 113 -21.32 13.88 -15.28
C ASN A 113 -20.13 14.46 -16.03
N GLY A 114 -19.57 13.74 -17.01
CA GLY A 114 -18.31 14.08 -17.65
C GLY A 114 -17.10 13.97 -16.72
N GLU A 115 -17.18 13.15 -15.65
CA GLU A 115 -16.18 13.07 -14.60
C GLU A 115 -15.22 11.92 -14.84
N TRP A 116 -13.93 12.15 -14.56
CA TRP A 116 -12.89 11.12 -14.56
C TRP A 116 -11.81 11.41 -13.52
N TRP A 117 -11.10 10.37 -13.08
CA TRP A 117 -9.95 10.52 -12.22
C TRP A 117 -8.67 10.66 -13.03
N GLY A 118 -8.03 11.83 -12.95
CA GLY A 118 -6.71 12.10 -13.51
C GLY A 118 -5.60 11.80 -12.50
N ILE A 119 -4.43 11.39 -13.01
CA ILE A 119 -3.24 11.11 -12.20
C ILE A 119 -2.20 12.18 -12.48
N LYS A 120 -1.64 12.74 -11.43
CA LYS A 120 -0.58 13.76 -11.50
C LYS A 120 0.59 13.37 -10.61
N ASP A 121 1.76 13.93 -10.92
CA ASP A 121 2.92 13.85 -10.03
C ASP A 121 2.75 14.74 -8.78
N GLY A 122 3.73 14.72 -7.86
CA GLY A 122 3.71 15.54 -6.65
C GLY A 122 3.71 17.04 -6.90
N GLU A 123 4.17 17.49 -8.07
CA GLU A 123 4.20 18.89 -8.49
C GLU A 123 2.90 19.34 -9.17
N GLY A 124 2.00 18.41 -9.47
CA GLY A 124 0.70 18.65 -10.10
C GLY A 124 0.73 18.62 -11.63
N ASN A 125 1.78 18.07 -12.25
CA ASN A 125 1.83 17.83 -13.68
C ASN A 125 1.11 16.51 -14.00
N ASP A 126 0.42 16.48 -15.14
CA ASP A 126 -0.25 15.25 -15.59
C ASP A 126 0.76 14.16 -15.91
N LEU A 127 0.54 12.97 -15.37
CA LEU A 127 1.33 11.79 -15.74
C LEU A 127 0.95 11.35 -17.16
N MET A 128 1.97 11.21 -18.01
CA MET A 128 1.80 10.74 -19.39
C MET A 128 1.66 9.22 -19.48
N THR A 129 1.90 8.53 -18.37
CA THR A 129 1.76 7.08 -18.22
C THR A 129 0.59 6.76 -17.31
N GLY A 130 -0.09 5.62 -17.55
CA GLY A 130 -1.12 5.12 -16.63
C GLY A 130 -0.51 4.62 -15.31
N ALA A 131 -1.33 4.48 -14.27
CA ALA A 131 -0.91 4.03 -12.94
C ALA A 131 -0.12 2.71 -12.98
N SER A 132 -0.53 1.75 -13.83
CA SER A 132 0.12 0.44 -13.98
C SER A 132 1.52 0.50 -14.61
N SER A 133 1.83 1.60 -15.32
CA SER A 133 3.14 1.81 -15.95
C SER A 133 3.99 2.84 -15.20
N THR A 134 3.49 3.36 -14.07
CA THR A 134 4.19 4.31 -13.24
C THR A 134 4.92 3.56 -12.12
N GLU A 135 6.24 3.38 -12.26
CA GLU A 135 7.10 2.85 -11.20
C GLU A 135 7.10 3.80 -10.00
N ILE A 136 7.14 3.24 -8.79
CA ILE A 136 7.14 4.01 -7.55
C ILE A 136 8.40 3.75 -6.72
N LYS A 137 8.83 4.77 -5.98
CA LYS A 137 10.02 4.74 -5.12
C LYS A 137 9.70 5.35 -3.76
N ASP A 138 10.53 5.05 -2.79
CA ASP A 138 10.37 5.63 -1.45
C ASP A 138 10.46 7.16 -1.49
N GLY A 139 9.47 7.81 -0.89
CA GLY A 139 9.32 9.26 -0.85
C GLY A 139 8.56 9.88 -2.02
N ASP A 140 8.13 9.10 -3.01
CA ASP A 140 7.36 9.62 -4.14
C ASP A 140 6.02 10.19 -3.71
N SER A 141 5.55 11.18 -4.48
CA SER A 141 4.25 11.83 -4.25
C SER A 141 3.44 11.88 -5.54
N PHE A 142 2.14 11.61 -5.41
CA PHE A 142 1.19 11.61 -6.51
C PHE A 142 -0.09 12.33 -6.13
N GLN A 143 -0.88 12.73 -7.13
CA GLN A 143 -2.19 13.31 -6.91
C GLN A 143 -3.23 12.58 -7.78
N LEU A 144 -4.37 12.23 -7.18
CA LEU A 144 -5.56 11.74 -7.88
C LEU A 144 -6.58 12.88 -7.88
N VAL A 145 -6.90 13.39 -9.06
CA VAL A 145 -7.72 14.60 -9.23
C VAL A 145 -8.99 14.27 -9.97
N LEU A 146 -10.15 14.55 -9.35
CA LEU A 146 -11.43 14.46 -10.05
C LEU A 146 -11.54 15.64 -11.00
N SER A 147 -11.68 15.32 -12.28
CA SER A 147 -11.79 16.27 -13.40
C SER A 147 -13.14 16.16 -14.09
N LYS A 148 -13.56 17.22 -14.79
CA LYS A 148 -14.77 17.30 -15.61
C LYS A 148 -14.45 17.86 -16.98
#